data_7ab4542641fa10af590184d6546b9ced
#
_entry.id   7ab4542641fa10af590184d6546b9ced
#
_cell.length_a   1.000
_cell.length_b   1.000
_cell.length_c   1.000
_cell.angle_alpha   90.00
_cell.angle_beta   90.00
_cell.angle_gamma   90.00
#
_symmetry.space_group_name_H-M   'P 1'
#
loop_
_entity.id
_entity.type
_entity.pdbx_description
1 polymer ?
#
loop_
_entity_poly.entity_id
_entity_poly.type
_entity_poly.pdbx_seq_one_letter_code
_entity_poly.pdbx_strand_id
1 'polypeptide(L)'
;EVHISTQLNVANVEALRFFAEYADVIVLARELNLEQVAKIKEAIDLENIKGPSGRKVRIEMFCHGALCMAISGKCYLSLHEYAASANRGSCYQLCRRGYRVTDLETGCELEIDNKYIMSPKDLCTIEFIDKMMASGVTVFKIEGRARSSEYVKTVTGAYRDAADAVIEGKYTPELAASLKERLATVFNRGFWDGYYQGARLGEWSDVY
;
A
#
# COMPACT_ATOMS: atom_id res chain seq x y z
N GLU A 1 11.20 -14.58 11.08
CA GLU A 1 11.74 -13.67 10.09
C GLU A 1 11.38 -12.23 10.45
N VAL A 2 12.30 -11.29 10.27
CA VAL A 2 12.07 -9.85 10.53
C VAL A 2 11.76 -9.17 9.21
N HIS A 3 10.71 -8.33 9.20
CA HIS A 3 10.35 -7.47 8.07
C HIS A 3 10.50 -6.00 8.47
N ILE A 4 11.23 -5.22 7.68
CA ILE A 4 11.29 -3.77 7.86
C ILE A 4 9.96 -3.16 7.44
N SER A 5 9.31 -2.43 8.36
CA SER A 5 7.99 -1.84 8.12
C SER A 5 8.05 -0.68 7.12
N THR A 6 6.95 -0.49 6.37
CA THR A 6 6.73 0.70 5.52
C THR A 6 6.84 2.02 6.29
N GLN A 7 6.69 2.01 7.62
CA GLN A 7 6.85 3.19 8.46
C GLN A 7 8.28 3.75 8.47
N LEU A 8 9.27 2.96 8.09
CA LEU A 8 10.66 3.42 7.92
C LEU A 8 10.91 4.10 6.58
N ASN A 9 9.88 4.16 5.73
CA ASN A 9 9.87 4.89 4.46
C ASN A 9 11.06 4.56 3.55
N VAL A 10 11.30 3.26 3.32
CA VAL A 10 12.36 2.82 2.41
C VAL A 10 11.93 3.10 0.98
N ALA A 11 12.54 4.12 0.36
CA ALA A 11 12.16 4.64 -0.94
C ALA A 11 13.31 4.70 -1.96
N ASN A 12 14.50 4.22 -1.59
CA ASN A 12 15.68 4.20 -2.47
C ASN A 12 16.62 3.06 -2.09
N VAL A 13 17.63 2.86 -2.92
CA VAL A 13 18.62 1.76 -2.75
C VAL A 13 19.47 1.94 -1.50
N GLU A 14 19.85 3.18 -1.16
CA GLU A 14 20.69 3.48 0.00
C GLU A 14 19.99 3.10 1.31
N ALA A 15 18.72 3.51 1.45
CA ALA A 15 17.91 3.12 2.59
C ALA A 15 17.69 1.61 2.66
N LEU A 16 17.44 0.96 1.51
CA LEU A 16 17.30 -0.49 1.45
C LEU A 16 18.59 -1.18 1.90
N ARG A 17 19.75 -0.74 1.41
CA ARG A 17 21.08 -1.29 1.77
C ARG A 17 21.32 -1.20 3.28
N PHE A 18 21.02 -0.05 3.87
CA PHE A 18 21.14 0.15 5.31
C PHE A 18 20.26 -0.83 6.10
N PHE A 19 18.98 -0.93 5.74
CA PHE A 19 18.04 -1.80 6.45
C PHE A 19 18.24 -3.29 6.15
N ALA A 20 18.89 -3.65 5.06
CA ALA A 20 19.27 -5.03 4.74
C ALA A 20 20.19 -5.66 5.80
N GLU A 21 20.93 -4.84 6.55
CA GLU A 21 21.74 -5.34 7.67
C GLU A 21 20.90 -5.96 8.80
N TYR A 22 19.62 -5.61 8.89
CA TYR A 22 18.75 -5.99 10.01
C TYR A 22 17.61 -6.94 9.62
N ALA A 23 17.29 -7.07 8.33
CA ALA A 23 16.15 -7.87 7.89
C ALA A 23 16.32 -8.46 6.49
N ASP A 24 15.69 -9.61 6.28
CA ASP A 24 15.65 -10.31 4.98
C ASP A 24 14.52 -9.83 4.07
N VAL A 25 13.54 -9.10 4.63
CA VAL A 25 12.39 -8.58 3.89
C VAL A 25 12.21 -7.11 4.21
N ILE A 26 12.07 -6.30 3.18
CA ILE A 26 11.88 -4.86 3.32
C ILE A 26 10.59 -4.43 2.63
N VAL A 27 9.68 -3.82 3.41
CA VAL A 27 8.46 -3.21 2.89
C VAL A 27 8.82 -1.84 2.33
N LEU A 28 8.71 -1.68 1.02
CA LEU A 28 8.97 -0.41 0.37
C LEU A 28 7.86 0.61 0.65
N ALA A 29 8.20 1.89 0.53
CA ALA A 29 7.26 2.99 0.62
C ALA A 29 6.19 2.89 -0.48
N ARG A 30 4.94 3.22 -0.15
CA ARG A 30 3.78 3.10 -1.05
C ARG A 30 3.74 4.18 -2.13
N GLU A 31 4.56 5.19 -1.99
CA GLU A 31 4.70 6.32 -2.91
C GLU A 31 5.55 5.97 -4.15
N LEU A 32 6.24 4.84 -4.14
CA LEU A 32 7.03 4.38 -5.28
C LEU A 32 6.14 3.84 -6.41
N ASN A 33 6.53 4.14 -7.64
CA ASN A 33 5.99 3.45 -8.80
C ASN A 33 6.80 2.17 -9.12
N LEU A 34 6.24 1.30 -9.97
CA LEU A 34 6.85 0.00 -10.27
C LEU A 34 8.19 0.11 -11.01
N GLU A 35 8.44 1.20 -11.74
CA GLU A 35 9.76 1.43 -12.37
C GLU A 35 10.85 1.70 -11.33
N GLN A 36 10.51 2.48 -10.28
CA GLN A 36 11.42 2.72 -9.16
C GLN A 36 11.67 1.43 -8.36
N VAL A 37 10.65 0.60 -8.18
CA VAL A 37 10.78 -0.71 -7.54
C VAL A 37 11.71 -1.62 -8.35
N ALA A 38 11.56 -1.65 -9.68
CA ALA A 38 12.42 -2.44 -10.56
C ALA A 38 13.91 -2.00 -10.47
N LYS A 39 14.16 -0.70 -10.38
CA LYS A 39 15.55 -0.18 -10.17
C LYS A 39 16.13 -0.62 -8.82
N ILE A 40 15.32 -0.65 -7.77
CA ILE A 40 15.74 -1.15 -6.46
C ILE A 40 16.06 -2.66 -6.55
N LYS A 41 15.21 -3.42 -7.26
CA LYS A 41 15.45 -4.86 -7.47
C LYS A 41 16.71 -5.11 -8.27
N GLU A 42 16.95 -4.34 -9.33
CA GLU A 42 18.17 -4.42 -10.11
C GLU A 42 19.43 -4.19 -9.24
N ALA A 43 19.40 -3.16 -8.37
CA ALA A 43 20.50 -2.91 -7.45
C ALA A 43 20.71 -4.07 -6.46
N ILE A 44 19.64 -4.67 -5.93
CA ILE A 44 19.75 -5.87 -5.09
C ILE A 44 20.49 -6.99 -5.82
N ASP A 45 20.19 -7.16 -7.11
CA ASP A 45 20.79 -8.25 -7.90
C ASP A 45 22.24 -7.96 -8.30
N LEU A 46 22.54 -6.75 -8.77
CA LEU A 46 23.87 -6.35 -9.21
C LEU A 46 24.88 -6.27 -8.05
N GLU A 47 24.46 -5.68 -6.94
CA GLU A 47 25.31 -5.50 -5.76
C GLU A 47 25.26 -6.69 -4.79
N ASN A 48 24.41 -7.69 -5.08
CA ASN A 48 24.21 -8.87 -4.24
C ASN A 48 23.85 -8.50 -2.79
N ILE A 49 22.92 -7.55 -2.62
CA ILE A 49 22.50 -7.06 -1.30
C ILE A 49 21.77 -8.18 -0.54
N LYS A 50 22.32 -8.58 0.59
CA LYS A 50 21.86 -9.70 1.41
C LYS A 50 21.37 -9.24 2.76
N GLY A 51 20.38 -9.95 3.29
CA GLY A 51 19.95 -9.82 4.67
C GLY A 51 20.76 -10.70 5.64
N PRO A 52 20.38 -10.70 6.92
CA PRO A 52 21.07 -11.48 7.98
C PRO A 52 21.12 -12.98 7.70
N SER A 53 20.19 -13.54 6.93
CA SER A 53 20.20 -14.97 6.55
C SER A 53 21.26 -15.31 5.50
N GLY A 54 21.98 -14.33 4.95
CA GLY A 54 22.92 -14.51 3.83
C GLY A 54 22.23 -14.65 2.46
N ARG A 55 20.91 -14.62 2.40
CA ARG A 55 20.13 -14.60 1.14
C ARG A 55 19.88 -13.17 0.67
N LYS A 56 19.65 -12.98 -0.63
CA LYS A 56 19.26 -11.67 -1.17
C LYS A 56 17.99 -11.17 -0.49
N VAL A 57 17.97 -9.87 -0.19
CA VAL A 57 16.79 -9.20 0.38
C VAL A 57 15.60 -9.34 -0.56
N ARG A 58 14.44 -9.61 0.02
CA ARG A 58 13.16 -9.68 -0.68
C ARG A 58 12.39 -8.36 -0.53
N ILE A 59 11.75 -7.97 -1.61
CA ILE A 59 10.88 -6.78 -1.65
C ILE A 59 9.46 -7.19 -1.26
N GLU A 60 8.92 -6.49 -0.24
CA GLU A 60 7.52 -6.56 0.14
C GLU A 60 6.82 -5.25 -0.22
N MET A 61 5.63 -5.35 -0.81
CA MET A 61 4.78 -4.19 -1.09
C MET A 61 3.33 -4.46 -0.71
N PHE A 62 2.62 -3.41 -0.30
CA PHE A 62 1.18 -3.51 -0.15
C PHE A 62 0.52 -3.82 -1.50
N CYS A 63 -0.42 -4.74 -1.50
CA CYS A 63 -1.19 -5.09 -2.69
C CYS A 63 -2.70 -4.82 -2.54
N HIS A 64 -3.21 -4.76 -1.31
CA HIS A 64 -4.64 -4.55 -1.09
C HIS A 64 -4.96 -3.89 0.25
N GLY A 65 -6.06 -3.12 0.26
CA GLY A 65 -6.71 -2.60 1.44
C GLY A 65 -6.44 -1.13 1.70
N ALA A 66 -6.72 -0.70 2.93
CA ALA A 66 -6.73 0.72 3.28
C ALA A 66 -5.40 1.41 2.97
N LEU A 67 -5.45 2.41 2.08
CA LEU A 67 -4.31 3.26 1.77
C LEU A 67 -4.25 4.43 2.76
N CYS A 68 -3.05 4.78 3.23
CA CYS A 68 -2.83 5.95 4.06
C CYS A 68 -2.74 7.21 3.20
N MET A 69 -3.38 8.30 3.62
CA MET A 69 -3.27 9.59 2.94
C MET A 69 -1.91 10.26 3.12
N ALA A 70 -1.20 9.91 4.21
CA ALA A 70 0.09 10.49 4.53
C ALA A 70 1.23 9.68 3.93
N ILE A 71 2.33 10.35 3.63
CA ILE A 71 3.60 9.71 3.28
C ILE A 71 3.96 8.68 4.34
N SER A 72 4.48 7.53 3.91
CA SER A 72 4.84 6.41 4.76
C SER A 72 5.71 6.85 5.96
N GLY A 73 5.23 6.58 7.17
CA GLY A 73 5.91 6.95 8.41
C GLY A 73 5.84 8.43 8.81
N LYS A 74 5.06 9.29 8.14
CA LYS A 74 5.04 10.75 8.35
C LYS A 74 3.67 11.30 8.77
N CYS A 75 2.80 10.50 9.39
CA CYS A 75 1.51 10.97 9.86
C CYS A 75 1.57 11.45 11.32
N TYR A 76 1.16 12.70 11.53
CA TYR A 76 1.09 13.33 12.87
C TYR A 76 -0.35 13.58 13.36
N LEU A 77 -1.39 13.24 12.59
CA LEU A 77 -2.78 13.56 12.95
C LEU A 77 -3.18 13.00 14.32
N SER A 78 -2.95 11.69 14.55
CA SER A 78 -3.28 11.08 15.85
C SER A 78 -2.39 11.58 16.99
N LEU A 79 -1.16 11.96 16.71
CA LEU A 79 -0.25 12.52 17.70
C LEU A 79 -0.70 13.90 18.15
N HIS A 80 -1.10 14.75 17.19
CA HIS A 80 -1.58 16.09 17.47
C HIS A 80 -2.87 16.07 18.30
N GLU A 81 -3.85 15.26 17.87
CA GLU A 81 -5.19 15.30 18.47
C GLU A 81 -5.31 14.50 19.79
N TYR A 82 -4.57 13.39 19.90
CA TYR A 82 -4.72 12.44 21.01
C TYR A 82 -3.40 12.07 21.69
N ALA A 83 -2.32 12.75 21.43
CA ALA A 83 -0.98 12.40 21.90
C ALA A 83 -0.58 10.93 21.60
N ALA A 84 -1.16 10.32 20.54
CA ALA A 84 -1.01 8.93 20.16
C ALA A 84 -0.32 8.79 18.82
N SER A 85 0.88 8.19 18.80
CA SER A 85 1.68 8.07 17.57
C SER A 85 1.18 6.95 16.67
N ALA A 86 0.73 7.30 15.46
CA ALA A 86 0.37 6.33 14.43
C ALA A 86 1.57 5.45 14.03
N ASN A 87 2.79 6.00 14.04
CA ASN A 87 4.02 5.27 13.73
C ASN A 87 4.38 4.22 14.80
N ARG A 88 3.81 4.38 16.00
CA ARG A 88 3.93 3.41 17.10
C ARG A 88 2.70 2.50 17.24
N GLY A 89 1.85 2.43 16.20
CA GLY A 89 0.68 1.55 16.16
C GLY A 89 -0.63 2.18 16.65
N SER A 90 -0.62 3.44 17.15
CA SER A 90 -1.81 4.12 17.70
C SER A 90 -2.43 5.09 16.68
N CYS A 91 -2.87 4.56 15.53
CA CYS A 91 -3.58 5.33 14.51
C CYS A 91 -5.08 5.35 14.79
N TYR A 92 -5.65 6.52 15.07
CA TYR A 92 -7.10 6.71 15.28
C TYR A 92 -7.86 7.04 14.00
N GLN A 93 -7.23 6.93 12.84
CA GLN A 93 -7.83 7.09 11.51
C GLN A 93 -8.60 8.43 11.34
N LEU A 94 -8.07 9.52 11.88
CA LEU A 94 -8.66 10.86 11.75
C LEU A 94 -8.91 11.26 10.29
N CYS A 95 -8.02 10.85 9.38
CA CYS A 95 -8.19 11.08 7.95
C CYS A 95 -9.46 10.45 7.36
N ARG A 96 -10.13 9.54 8.07
CA ARG A 96 -11.36 8.88 7.62
C ARG A 96 -12.64 9.59 8.08
N ARG A 97 -12.53 10.67 8.86
CA ARG A 97 -13.66 11.48 9.32
C ARG A 97 -14.08 12.48 8.24
N GLY A 98 -15.34 12.92 8.30
CA GLY A 98 -15.80 14.07 7.52
C GLY A 98 -15.25 15.37 8.14
N TYR A 99 -14.90 16.33 7.30
CA TYR A 99 -14.39 17.63 7.70
C TYR A 99 -15.16 18.74 7.00
N ARG A 100 -15.23 19.90 7.66
CA ARG A 100 -15.60 21.17 7.08
C ARG A 100 -14.34 22.03 6.99
N VAL A 101 -14.09 22.62 5.85
CA VAL A 101 -12.92 23.50 5.63
C VAL A 101 -13.43 24.90 5.37
N THR A 102 -13.01 25.85 6.21
CA THR A 102 -13.38 27.26 6.09
C THR A 102 -12.11 28.07 5.84
N ASP A 103 -12.12 28.91 4.84
CA ASP A 103 -11.07 29.90 4.62
C ASP A 103 -11.17 30.98 5.68
N LEU A 104 -10.10 31.19 6.45
CA LEU A 104 -10.10 32.11 7.60
C LEU A 104 -10.07 33.58 7.18
N GLU A 105 -9.62 33.91 5.98
CA GLU A 105 -9.55 35.29 5.49
C GLU A 105 -10.88 35.72 4.89
N THR A 106 -11.51 34.86 4.11
CA THR A 106 -12.74 35.18 3.38
C THR A 106 -14.00 34.68 4.10
N GLY A 107 -13.89 33.75 5.03
CA GLY A 107 -15.00 33.08 5.68
C GLY A 107 -15.76 32.10 4.78
N CYS A 108 -15.29 31.90 3.55
CA CYS A 108 -15.92 30.96 2.63
C CYS A 108 -15.70 29.53 3.09
N GLU A 109 -16.78 28.74 3.15
CA GLU A 109 -16.69 27.31 3.33
C GLU A 109 -16.39 26.68 1.96
N LEU A 110 -15.39 25.79 1.95
CA LEU A 110 -15.12 24.97 0.79
C LEU A 110 -16.22 23.91 0.70
N GLU A 111 -17.13 24.06 -0.24
CA GLU A 111 -18.08 23.02 -0.58
C GLU A 111 -17.34 21.90 -1.31
N ILE A 112 -17.09 20.82 -0.59
CA ILE A 112 -16.47 19.62 -1.11
C ILE A 112 -17.60 18.63 -1.30
N ASP A 113 -17.82 18.19 -2.53
CA ASP A 113 -18.82 17.17 -2.87
C ASP A 113 -18.63 15.90 -2.05
N ASN A 114 -17.38 15.63 -1.68
CA ASN A 114 -16.98 14.55 -0.81
C ASN A 114 -16.44 15.07 0.53
N LYS A 115 -17.21 14.90 1.60
CA LYS A 115 -16.79 15.29 2.97
C LYS A 115 -15.56 14.54 3.49
N TYR A 116 -15.12 13.49 2.83
CA TYR A 116 -13.95 12.66 3.21
C TYR A 116 -12.67 13.08 2.50
N ILE A 117 -12.38 14.35 2.50
CA ILE A 117 -11.26 15.00 1.78
C ILE A 117 -9.86 14.39 2.02
N MET A 118 -9.68 13.65 3.10
CA MET A 118 -8.42 12.99 3.46
C MET A 118 -8.53 11.46 3.46
N SER A 119 -9.64 10.89 2.97
CA SER A 119 -9.88 9.46 2.97
C SER A 119 -9.68 8.86 1.58
N PRO A 120 -8.47 8.37 1.23
CA PRO A 120 -8.26 7.76 -0.08
C PRO A 120 -9.06 6.47 -0.22
N LYS A 121 -9.39 6.10 -1.46
CA LYS A 121 -9.89 4.78 -1.83
C LYS A 121 -8.92 3.69 -1.37
N ASP A 122 -9.41 2.47 -1.28
CA ASP A 122 -8.59 1.33 -0.90
C ASP A 122 -7.71 0.89 -2.09
N LEU A 123 -6.45 0.55 -1.78
CA LEU A 123 -5.52 0.01 -2.78
C LEU A 123 -6.04 -1.32 -3.31
N CYS A 124 -5.99 -1.52 -4.61
CA CYS A 124 -6.25 -2.79 -5.26
C CYS A 124 -5.32 -2.97 -6.47
N THR A 125 -4.43 -3.93 -6.40
CA THR A 125 -3.43 -4.19 -7.44
C THR A 125 -3.73 -5.44 -8.26
N ILE A 126 -4.93 -6.02 -8.09
CA ILE A 126 -5.29 -7.31 -8.70
C ILE A 126 -5.21 -7.28 -10.23
N GLU A 127 -5.42 -6.13 -10.87
CA GLU A 127 -5.41 -5.96 -12.33
C GLU A 127 -4.00 -5.80 -12.93
N PHE A 128 -2.97 -5.67 -12.08
CA PHE A 128 -1.57 -5.54 -12.50
C PHE A 128 -0.58 -6.23 -11.56
N ILE A 129 -1.02 -7.29 -10.89
CA ILE A 129 -0.17 -8.09 -10.01
C ILE A 129 1.01 -8.71 -10.76
N ASP A 130 0.82 -9.05 -12.03
CA ASP A 130 1.86 -9.53 -12.94
C ASP A 130 2.99 -8.50 -13.09
N LYS A 131 2.64 -7.20 -13.24
CA LYS A 131 3.62 -6.11 -13.30
C LYS A 131 4.36 -5.93 -11.97
N MET A 132 3.67 -6.09 -10.84
CA MET A 132 4.32 -6.07 -9.54
C MET A 132 5.35 -7.20 -9.40
N MET A 133 4.98 -8.42 -9.80
CA MET A 133 5.89 -9.56 -9.79
C MET A 133 7.08 -9.34 -10.73
N ALA A 134 6.83 -8.83 -11.92
CA ALA A 134 7.86 -8.51 -12.90
C ALA A 134 8.83 -7.42 -12.41
N SER A 135 8.36 -6.45 -11.59
CA SER A 135 9.22 -5.43 -10.97
C SER A 135 10.06 -5.95 -9.80
N GLY A 136 9.90 -7.23 -9.42
CA GLY A 136 10.70 -7.88 -8.38
C GLY A 136 10.04 -7.96 -7.00
N VAL A 137 8.76 -7.63 -6.89
CA VAL A 137 8.00 -7.85 -5.65
C VAL A 137 7.77 -9.35 -5.47
N THR A 138 8.16 -9.87 -4.31
CA THR A 138 8.04 -11.31 -3.98
C THR A 138 7.20 -11.57 -2.75
N VAL A 139 6.87 -10.52 -1.98
CA VAL A 139 6.03 -10.61 -0.80
C VAL A 139 4.89 -9.59 -0.93
N PHE A 140 3.66 -10.07 -0.90
CA PHE A 140 2.46 -9.25 -1.04
C PHE A 140 1.82 -9.01 0.32
N LYS A 141 1.66 -7.72 0.68
CA LYS A 141 1.09 -7.31 1.96
C LYS A 141 -0.36 -6.86 1.79
N ILE A 142 -1.24 -7.49 2.54
CA ILE A 142 -2.66 -7.14 2.60
C ILE A 142 -2.90 -6.33 3.89
N GLU A 143 -3.51 -5.16 3.77
CA GLU A 143 -3.96 -4.40 4.94
C GLU A 143 -5.34 -4.91 5.36
N GLY A 144 -5.37 -5.62 6.48
CA GLY A 144 -6.57 -6.24 7.03
C GLY A 144 -6.89 -5.81 8.46
N ARG A 145 -6.24 -4.79 9.00
CA ARG A 145 -6.47 -4.31 10.37
C ARG A 145 -7.94 -3.90 10.57
N ALA A 146 -8.55 -4.42 11.64
CA ALA A 146 -9.95 -4.21 11.96
C ALA A 146 -10.93 -4.65 10.85
N ARG A 147 -10.55 -5.64 10.05
CA ARG A 147 -11.40 -6.30 9.05
C ARG A 147 -11.93 -7.63 9.57
N SER A 148 -13.06 -8.07 9.00
CA SER A 148 -13.65 -9.37 9.32
C SER A 148 -12.78 -10.52 8.82
N SER A 149 -12.98 -11.71 9.38
CA SER A 149 -12.34 -12.94 8.90
C SER A 149 -12.74 -13.27 7.45
N GLU A 150 -13.96 -12.93 7.05
CA GLU A 150 -14.45 -13.09 5.69
C GLU A 150 -13.64 -12.20 4.71
N TYR A 151 -13.39 -10.94 5.07
CA TYR A 151 -12.53 -10.05 4.28
C TYR A 151 -11.15 -10.67 4.09
N VAL A 152 -10.51 -11.10 5.19
CA VAL A 152 -9.17 -11.68 5.12
C VAL A 152 -9.14 -12.92 4.24
N LYS A 153 -10.10 -13.83 4.39
CA LYS A 153 -10.23 -15.05 3.58
C LYS A 153 -10.42 -14.72 2.10
N THR A 154 -11.37 -13.82 1.78
CA THR A 154 -11.71 -13.46 0.40
C THR A 154 -10.53 -12.79 -0.30
N VAL A 155 -9.92 -11.80 0.35
CA VAL A 155 -8.80 -11.05 -0.23
C VAL A 155 -7.57 -11.95 -0.40
N THR A 156 -7.19 -12.71 0.62
CA THR A 156 -6.04 -13.61 0.53
C THR A 156 -6.24 -14.66 -0.56
N GLY A 157 -7.45 -15.23 -0.66
CA GLY A 157 -7.78 -16.20 -1.70
C GLY A 157 -7.66 -15.60 -3.11
N ALA A 158 -8.22 -14.40 -3.33
CA ALA A 158 -8.17 -13.75 -4.64
C ALA A 158 -6.73 -13.44 -5.08
N TYR A 159 -5.90 -12.90 -4.17
CA TYR A 159 -4.49 -12.62 -4.46
C TYR A 159 -3.65 -13.89 -4.62
N ARG A 160 -3.99 -14.96 -3.91
CA ARG A 160 -3.36 -16.26 -4.11
C ARG A 160 -3.66 -16.81 -5.51
N ASP A 161 -4.94 -16.83 -5.88
CA ASP A 161 -5.37 -17.31 -7.20
C ASP A 161 -4.71 -16.50 -8.32
N ALA A 162 -4.62 -15.17 -8.16
CA ALA A 162 -3.95 -14.30 -9.14
C ALA A 162 -2.44 -14.58 -9.24
N ALA A 163 -1.75 -14.69 -8.11
CA ALA A 163 -0.31 -14.94 -8.09
C ALA A 163 0.02 -16.31 -8.70
N ASP A 164 -0.75 -17.35 -8.37
CA ASP A 164 -0.58 -18.68 -8.95
C ASP A 164 -0.84 -18.66 -10.47
N ALA A 165 -1.86 -17.93 -10.92
CA ALA A 165 -2.13 -17.77 -12.35
C ALA A 165 -0.98 -17.06 -13.10
N VAL A 166 -0.36 -16.05 -12.48
CA VAL A 166 0.84 -15.38 -13.07
C VAL A 166 2.00 -16.38 -13.19
N ILE A 167 2.26 -17.16 -12.13
CA ILE A 167 3.35 -18.16 -12.12
C ILE A 167 3.10 -19.23 -13.18
N GLU A 168 1.85 -19.65 -13.37
CA GLU A 168 1.46 -20.65 -14.36
C GLU A 168 1.31 -20.10 -15.78
N GLY A 169 1.48 -18.80 -16.00
CA GLY A 169 1.27 -18.16 -17.30
C GLY A 169 -0.18 -18.12 -17.77
N LYS A 170 -1.14 -18.20 -16.83
CA LYS A 170 -2.59 -18.23 -17.08
C LYS A 170 -3.30 -16.93 -16.66
N TYR A 171 -2.57 -15.94 -16.17
CA TYR A 171 -3.15 -14.67 -15.77
C TYR A 171 -3.63 -13.89 -16.99
N THR A 172 -4.91 -13.51 -16.99
CA THR A 172 -5.53 -12.74 -18.07
C THR A 172 -6.32 -11.56 -17.51
N PRO A 173 -6.64 -10.53 -18.35
CA PRO A 173 -7.50 -9.43 -17.93
C PRO A 173 -8.88 -9.88 -17.44
N GLU A 174 -9.45 -10.93 -18.05
CA GLU A 174 -10.76 -11.47 -17.67
C GLU A 174 -10.70 -12.12 -16.29
N LEU A 175 -9.64 -12.88 -16.00
CA LEU A 175 -9.42 -13.43 -14.66
C LEU A 175 -9.25 -12.31 -13.63
N ALA A 176 -8.46 -11.28 -13.94
CA ALA A 176 -8.26 -10.14 -13.07
C ALA A 176 -9.58 -9.41 -12.76
N ALA A 177 -10.43 -9.19 -13.78
CA ALA A 177 -11.75 -8.59 -13.62
C ALA A 177 -12.65 -9.42 -12.70
N SER A 178 -12.72 -10.73 -12.92
CA SER A 178 -13.49 -11.68 -12.08
C SER A 178 -13.01 -11.66 -10.61
N LEU A 179 -11.69 -11.64 -10.41
CA LEU A 179 -11.12 -11.55 -9.06
C LEU A 179 -11.41 -10.20 -8.42
N LYS A 180 -11.42 -9.10 -9.18
CA LYS A 180 -11.81 -7.77 -8.69
C LYS A 180 -13.27 -7.72 -8.27
N GLU A 181 -14.19 -8.36 -9.04
CA GLU A 181 -15.58 -8.52 -8.64
C GLU A 181 -15.71 -9.28 -7.31
N ARG A 182 -14.95 -10.36 -7.14
CA ARG A 182 -14.88 -11.09 -5.87
C ARG A 182 -14.39 -10.22 -4.73
N LEU A 183 -13.38 -9.38 -4.95
CA LEU A 183 -12.88 -8.43 -3.94
C LEU A 183 -13.93 -7.37 -3.58
N ALA A 184 -14.77 -6.96 -4.53
CA ALA A 184 -15.85 -6.00 -4.30
C ALA A 184 -16.98 -6.53 -3.40
N THR A 185 -17.09 -7.86 -3.20
CA THR A 185 -18.10 -8.46 -2.30
C THR A 185 -17.84 -8.23 -0.82
N VAL A 186 -16.62 -7.85 -0.45
CA VAL A 186 -16.23 -7.54 0.93
C VAL A 186 -16.02 -6.04 1.09
N PHE A 187 -15.95 -5.58 2.34
CA PHE A 187 -15.80 -4.16 2.62
C PHE A 187 -14.66 -3.50 1.84
N ASN A 188 -14.97 -2.40 1.15
CA ASN A 188 -14.02 -1.52 0.49
C ASN A 188 -14.55 -0.08 0.44
N ARG A 189 -13.67 0.87 0.11
CA ARG A 189 -13.97 2.31 -0.07
C ARG A 189 -13.86 2.73 -1.53
N GLY A 190 -14.22 1.85 -2.46
CA GLY A 190 -13.80 1.96 -3.86
C GLY A 190 -12.34 1.57 -4.01
N PHE A 191 -11.95 1.20 -5.24
CA PHE A 191 -10.60 0.72 -5.54
C PHE A 191 -9.80 1.75 -6.32
N TRP A 192 -8.49 1.79 -6.04
CA TRP A 192 -7.51 2.59 -6.72
C TRP A 192 -6.18 1.84 -6.80
N ASP A 193 -5.39 2.09 -7.83
CA ASP A 193 -4.09 1.46 -8.05
C ASP A 193 -2.93 2.09 -7.27
N GLY A 194 -3.22 3.10 -6.46
CA GLY A 194 -2.20 3.84 -5.73
C GLY A 194 -1.29 4.64 -6.68
N TYR A 195 -0.05 4.79 -6.30
CA TYR A 195 0.97 5.46 -7.11
C TYR A 195 1.77 4.50 -8.01
N TYR A 196 1.46 3.22 -7.96
CA TYR A 196 2.27 2.16 -8.54
C TYR A 196 2.38 2.24 -10.06
N GLN A 197 1.36 2.71 -10.74
CA GLN A 197 1.37 2.92 -12.19
C GLN A 197 1.72 4.35 -12.62
N GLY A 198 2.25 5.19 -11.71
CA GLY A 198 2.72 6.54 -12.00
C GLY A 198 1.66 7.64 -11.87
N ALA A 199 0.54 7.37 -11.16
CA ALA A 199 -0.45 8.39 -10.84
C ALA A 199 0.19 9.56 -10.04
N ARG A 200 -0.21 10.79 -10.36
CA ARG A 200 0.32 11.99 -9.69
C ARG A 200 -0.57 12.49 -8.55
N LEU A 201 -1.86 12.21 -8.63
CA LEU A 201 -2.87 12.62 -7.66
C LEU A 201 -3.58 11.39 -7.10
N GLY A 202 -3.96 11.45 -5.81
CA GLY A 202 -4.73 10.41 -5.16
C GLY A 202 -6.20 10.41 -5.58
N GLU A 203 -6.85 9.27 -5.41
CA GLU A 203 -8.29 9.12 -5.51
C GLU A 203 -8.90 8.99 -4.11
N TRP A 204 -9.98 9.75 -3.88
CA TRP A 204 -10.62 9.86 -2.58
C TRP A 204 -11.91 9.03 -2.52
N SER A 205 -12.20 8.52 -1.34
CA SER A 205 -13.40 7.73 -1.09
C SER A 205 -14.63 8.63 -0.93
N ASP A 206 -15.79 8.15 -1.40
CA ASP A 206 -17.09 8.77 -1.17
C ASP A 206 -17.77 8.23 0.09
N VAL A 207 -17.19 7.22 0.72
CA VAL A 207 -17.75 6.51 1.87
C VAL A 207 -16.75 6.43 3.03
N TYR A 208 -17.34 6.34 4.23
CA TYR A 208 -16.58 6.17 5.48
C TYR A 208 -16.01 4.75 5.62
#